data_01188152cd78850302ce7dad07a78615
#
_entry.id   01188152cd78850302ce7dad07a78615
#
_cell.length_a   1.000
_cell.length_b   1.000
_cell.length_c   1.000
_cell.angle_alpha   90.00
_cell.angle_beta   90.00
_cell.angle_gamma   90.00
#
_symmetry.space_group_name_H-M   'P 1'
#
loop_
_entity.id
_entity.type
_entity.pdbx_description
1 polymer ?
#
loop_
_entity_poly.entity_id
_entity_poly.type
_entity_poly.pdbx_seq_one_letter_code
_entity_poly.pdbx_strand_id
1 'polypeptide(L)'
;QIKNAVIQEAERLHLGEITFEEKGLNQQDEPEEYRNASYAYWTLQDIIRDESLTMEERSDAVSEMDKLAENGDMYAQYLMGKLWRDGPLLIPNSANARYWFEQAAEREHIVAQYSLAKLYLSDDVEVRDIRLGLNWLYTAAVNGSSYAMHRLAKELFKGDLIKRNSDAAVEWFTRSAERGNPYAQYMLGKLYLAGKEIPRDEEKAAYWLTQSAEQGNQYAQYLLNHLEENRLPSAMLAVTRLLHHMSRGFRDNSVPKSRPGGIQIDRKRLKKLQEKRIALGHKPDDHEQQWPDMTM
;
A
#
# COMPACT_ATOMS: atom_id res chain seq x y z
N GLN A 1 -14.25 -22.89 -7.19
CA GLN A 1 -15.34 -22.07 -6.63
C GLN A 1 -14.94 -20.59 -6.57
N ILE A 2 -13.74 -20.25 -6.13
CA ILE A 2 -13.25 -18.88 -5.99
C ILE A 2 -13.03 -18.20 -7.35
N LYS A 3 -12.45 -18.92 -8.33
CA LYS A 3 -12.34 -18.49 -9.72
C LYS A 3 -13.70 -18.00 -10.26
N ASN A 4 -14.75 -18.78 -10.03
CA ASN A 4 -16.10 -18.44 -10.49
C ASN A 4 -16.69 -17.24 -9.74
N ALA A 5 -16.42 -17.07 -8.44
CA ALA A 5 -16.88 -15.93 -7.66
C ALA A 5 -16.23 -14.61 -8.12
N VAL A 6 -14.94 -14.64 -8.44
CA VAL A 6 -14.22 -13.46 -8.98
C VAL A 6 -14.67 -13.13 -10.39
N ILE A 7 -14.88 -14.16 -11.25
CA ILE A 7 -15.43 -13.96 -12.60
C ILE A 7 -16.84 -13.36 -12.54
N GLN A 8 -17.74 -13.92 -11.71
CA GLN A 8 -19.09 -13.39 -11.56
C GLN A 8 -19.11 -11.94 -11.04
N GLU A 9 -18.19 -11.60 -10.13
CA GLU A 9 -18.11 -10.24 -9.63
C GLU A 9 -17.51 -9.29 -10.69
N ALA A 10 -16.55 -9.75 -11.49
CA ALA A 10 -16.02 -8.99 -12.61
C ALA A 10 -17.08 -8.77 -13.71
N GLU A 11 -17.86 -9.78 -14.02
CA GLU A 11 -19.01 -9.68 -14.94
C GLU A 11 -20.06 -8.69 -14.42
N ARG A 12 -20.38 -8.76 -13.10
CA ARG A 12 -21.30 -7.81 -12.45
C ARG A 12 -20.81 -6.36 -12.55
N LEU A 13 -19.50 -6.15 -12.46
CA LEU A 13 -18.86 -4.84 -12.55
C LEU A 13 -18.52 -4.43 -14.00
N HIS A 14 -18.87 -5.26 -15.00
CA HIS A 14 -18.55 -5.07 -16.41
C HIS A 14 -17.04 -4.88 -16.66
N LEU A 15 -16.20 -5.64 -15.94
CA LEU A 15 -14.73 -5.57 -16.03
C LEU A 15 -14.13 -6.33 -17.23
N GLY A 16 -14.97 -6.84 -18.15
CA GLY A 16 -14.55 -7.64 -19.30
C GLY A 16 -14.28 -9.12 -18.98
N GLU A 17 -13.96 -9.92 -19.98
CA GLU A 17 -13.64 -11.33 -19.80
C GLU A 17 -12.31 -11.49 -19.06
N ILE A 18 -12.38 -12.08 -17.87
CA ILE A 18 -11.20 -12.42 -17.09
C ILE A 18 -10.83 -13.87 -17.45
N THR A 19 -9.80 -14.04 -18.27
CA THR A 19 -9.23 -15.35 -18.56
C THR A 19 -8.24 -15.75 -17.47
N PHE A 20 -8.55 -16.82 -16.73
CA PHE A 20 -7.60 -17.42 -15.80
C PHE A 20 -6.63 -18.34 -16.57
N GLU A 21 -5.64 -17.80 -17.20
CA GLU A 21 -4.46 -18.57 -17.55
C GLU A 21 -3.57 -18.70 -16.31
N GLU A 22 -3.45 -19.91 -15.78
CA GLU A 22 -2.45 -20.25 -14.77
C GLU A 22 -1.07 -20.21 -15.43
N LYS A 23 -0.47 -19.04 -15.53
CA LYS A 23 0.98 -18.94 -15.70
C LYS A 23 1.60 -19.52 -14.43
N GLY A 24 2.31 -20.62 -14.55
CA GLY A 24 2.95 -21.33 -13.44
C GLY A 24 3.80 -20.36 -12.61
N LEU A 25 3.36 -20.15 -11.38
CA LEU A 25 3.99 -19.22 -10.44
C LEU A 25 5.19 -19.95 -9.82
N ASN A 26 6.39 -19.68 -10.27
CA ASN A 26 7.60 -20.07 -9.58
C ASN A 26 7.84 -19.16 -8.38
N GLN A 27 8.08 -19.78 -7.22
CA GLN A 27 8.19 -19.14 -5.89
C GLN A 27 9.44 -18.25 -5.71
N GLN A 28 10.19 -17.89 -6.75
CA GLN A 28 11.48 -17.19 -6.64
C GLN A 28 11.55 -15.81 -7.28
N ASP A 29 10.44 -15.24 -7.74
CA ASP A 29 10.45 -14.08 -8.61
C ASP A 29 9.92 -12.77 -7.94
N GLU A 30 10.53 -12.36 -6.86
CA GLU A 30 10.78 -10.94 -6.59
C GLU A 30 12.32 -10.82 -6.58
N PRO A 31 12.89 -10.15 -7.30
CA PRO A 31 13.27 -8.98 -8.02
C PRO A 31 13.89 -9.21 -9.40
N GLU A 32 13.58 -10.28 -10.09
CA GLU A 32 14.05 -10.48 -11.47
C GLU A 32 13.53 -9.42 -12.43
N GLU A 33 12.44 -8.73 -12.06
CA GLU A 33 11.90 -7.60 -12.82
C GLU A 33 12.94 -6.52 -13.11
N TYR A 34 13.92 -6.32 -12.22
CA TYR A 34 14.93 -5.28 -12.43
C TYR A 34 16.20 -5.80 -13.13
N ARG A 35 16.40 -7.09 -13.28
CA ARG A 35 17.61 -7.63 -13.94
C ARG A 35 17.68 -7.30 -15.43
N ASN A 36 16.53 -7.04 -16.04
CA ASN A 36 16.42 -6.72 -17.46
C ASN A 36 16.42 -5.21 -17.76
N ALA A 37 16.50 -4.36 -16.74
CA ALA A 37 16.61 -2.93 -16.95
C ALA A 37 17.96 -2.58 -17.58
N SER A 38 17.95 -1.65 -18.51
CA SER A 38 19.16 -1.23 -19.22
C SER A 38 20.18 -0.59 -18.26
N TYR A 39 21.46 -0.66 -18.61
CA TYR A 39 22.53 0.03 -17.86
C TYR A 39 22.24 1.54 -17.77
N ALA A 40 21.70 2.13 -18.84
CA ALA A 40 21.32 3.53 -18.88
C ALA A 40 20.25 3.87 -17.82
N TYR A 41 19.23 3.01 -17.65
CA TYR A 41 18.21 3.18 -16.62
C TYR A 41 18.82 3.26 -15.22
N TRP A 42 19.70 2.30 -14.87
CA TRP A 42 20.31 2.28 -13.54
C TRP A 42 21.16 3.50 -13.26
N THR A 43 21.98 3.90 -14.22
CA THR A 43 22.84 5.09 -14.10
C THR A 43 22.02 6.36 -13.89
N LEU A 44 20.97 6.54 -14.69
CA LEU A 44 20.08 7.71 -14.56
C LEU A 44 19.29 7.69 -13.24
N GLN A 45 18.84 6.52 -12.81
CA GLN A 45 18.13 6.38 -11.55
C GLN A 45 19.02 6.75 -10.36
N ASP A 46 20.29 6.35 -10.36
CA ASP A 46 21.24 6.68 -9.30
C ASP A 46 21.49 8.20 -9.25
N ILE A 47 21.69 8.86 -10.41
CA ILE A 47 21.82 10.31 -10.49
C ILE A 47 20.58 11.04 -9.97
N ILE A 48 19.39 10.59 -10.36
CA ILE A 48 18.12 11.17 -9.91
C ILE A 48 17.96 11.07 -8.38
N ARG A 49 18.45 10.00 -7.76
CA ARG A 49 18.35 9.75 -6.32
C ARG A 49 19.43 10.40 -5.49
N ASP A 50 20.55 10.74 -6.10
CA ASP A 50 21.71 11.30 -5.37
C ASP A 50 21.45 12.74 -4.96
N GLU A 51 21.13 12.93 -3.68
CA GLU A 51 20.88 14.26 -3.10
C GLU A 51 22.15 15.11 -2.96
N SER A 52 23.35 14.55 -3.17
CA SER A 52 24.61 15.30 -3.18
C SER A 52 24.82 16.07 -4.48
N LEU A 53 24.13 15.70 -5.56
CA LEU A 53 24.16 16.36 -6.85
C LEU A 53 23.25 17.60 -6.89
N THR A 54 23.58 18.51 -7.80
CA THR A 54 22.78 19.73 -8.00
C THR A 54 21.40 19.42 -8.57
N MET A 55 20.45 20.33 -8.36
CA MET A 55 19.12 20.20 -8.95
C MET A 55 19.16 20.18 -10.48
N GLU A 56 20.13 20.87 -11.10
CA GLU A 56 20.33 20.93 -12.56
C GLU A 56 20.75 19.56 -13.08
N GLU A 57 21.79 18.94 -12.52
CA GLU A 57 22.28 17.61 -12.90
C GLU A 57 21.20 16.53 -12.75
N ARG A 58 20.44 16.61 -11.67
CA ARG A 58 19.33 15.66 -11.43
C ARG A 58 18.16 15.88 -12.40
N SER A 59 17.88 17.15 -12.77
CA SER A 59 16.84 17.48 -13.76
C SER A 59 17.23 17.06 -15.17
N ASP A 60 18.52 17.17 -15.52
CA ASP A 60 19.05 16.67 -16.80
C ASP A 60 18.90 15.15 -16.87
N ALA A 61 19.21 14.43 -15.78
CA ALA A 61 19.00 12.99 -15.72
C ALA A 61 17.52 12.59 -15.83
N VAL A 62 16.59 13.41 -15.30
CA VAL A 62 15.14 13.19 -15.53
C VAL A 62 14.79 13.36 -17.00
N SER A 63 15.37 14.37 -17.67
CA SER A 63 15.12 14.59 -19.11
C SER A 63 15.65 13.44 -19.98
N GLU A 64 16.79 12.85 -19.63
CA GLU A 64 17.32 11.67 -20.31
C GLU A 64 16.49 10.40 -19.99
N MET A 65 15.99 10.28 -18.75
CA MET A 65 15.07 9.21 -18.36
C MET A 65 13.74 9.27 -19.12
N ASP A 66 13.23 10.49 -19.37
CA ASP A 66 12.02 10.72 -20.16
C ASP A 66 12.21 10.22 -21.61
N LYS A 67 13.34 10.55 -22.25
CA LYS A 67 13.67 10.01 -23.58
C LYS A 67 13.76 8.48 -23.59
N LEU A 68 14.32 7.87 -22.55
CA LEU A 68 14.38 6.42 -22.43
C LEU A 68 12.98 5.80 -22.29
N ALA A 69 12.10 6.47 -21.54
CA ALA A 69 10.70 6.09 -21.41
C ALA A 69 9.91 6.23 -22.72
N GLU A 70 10.12 7.32 -23.48
CA GLU A 70 9.55 7.53 -24.80
C GLU A 70 10.00 6.44 -25.80
N ASN A 71 11.24 5.98 -25.68
CA ASN A 71 11.77 4.87 -26.48
C ASN A 71 11.21 3.48 -26.07
N GLY A 72 10.34 3.46 -25.06
CA GLY A 72 9.58 2.26 -24.68
C GLY A 72 10.24 1.40 -23.60
N ASP A 73 11.25 1.89 -22.90
CA ASP A 73 11.78 1.19 -21.72
C ASP A 73 10.74 1.22 -20.58
N MET A 74 10.21 0.06 -20.21
CA MET A 74 9.11 -0.05 -19.24
C MET A 74 9.53 0.35 -17.81
N TYR A 75 10.81 0.22 -17.47
CA TYR A 75 11.32 0.62 -16.16
C TYR A 75 11.45 2.14 -16.08
N ALA A 76 11.91 2.77 -17.17
CA ALA A 76 11.93 4.21 -17.31
C ALA A 76 10.51 4.80 -17.27
N GLN A 77 9.56 4.19 -17.98
CA GLN A 77 8.15 4.57 -17.95
C GLN A 77 7.57 4.49 -16.53
N TYR A 78 7.84 3.39 -15.81
CA TYR A 78 7.42 3.28 -14.42
C TYR A 78 8.04 4.36 -13.52
N LEU A 79 9.34 4.63 -13.69
CA LEU A 79 10.04 5.65 -12.90
C LEU A 79 9.49 7.06 -13.20
N MET A 80 9.25 7.38 -14.48
CA MET A 80 8.62 8.65 -14.86
C MET A 80 7.22 8.79 -14.24
N GLY A 81 6.39 7.74 -14.28
CA GLY A 81 5.11 7.73 -13.59
C GLY A 81 5.23 8.00 -12.09
N LYS A 82 6.26 7.46 -11.45
CA LYS A 82 6.55 7.70 -10.04
C LYS A 82 7.02 9.14 -9.78
N LEU A 83 7.89 9.68 -10.63
CA LEU A 83 8.37 11.05 -10.52
C LEU A 83 7.23 12.07 -10.68
N TRP A 84 6.32 11.86 -11.62
CA TRP A 84 5.14 12.69 -11.80
C TRP A 84 4.12 12.57 -10.66
N ARG A 85 4.06 11.42 -9.97
CA ARG A 85 3.15 11.21 -8.84
C ARG A 85 3.67 11.84 -7.54
N ASP A 86 4.93 11.55 -7.19
CA ASP A 86 5.50 11.82 -5.85
C ASP A 86 6.67 12.80 -5.90
N GLY A 87 7.09 13.22 -7.08
CA GLY A 87 8.45 13.61 -7.33
C GLY A 87 8.92 14.91 -6.72
N PRO A 88 10.14 14.93 -6.16
CA PRO A 88 10.78 16.15 -5.73
C PRO A 88 11.34 16.99 -6.88
N LEU A 89 11.49 16.42 -8.10
CA LEU A 89 12.09 17.05 -9.26
C LEU A 89 11.05 17.51 -10.30
N LEU A 90 9.85 17.00 -10.24
CA LEU A 90 8.74 17.38 -11.11
C LEU A 90 7.58 17.89 -10.26
N ILE A 91 6.81 18.83 -10.80
CA ILE A 91 5.56 19.26 -10.16
C ILE A 91 4.56 18.09 -10.25
N PRO A 92 4.05 17.58 -9.12
CA PRO A 92 3.14 16.44 -9.14
C PRO A 92 1.94 16.65 -10.05
N ASN A 93 1.71 15.68 -10.95
CA ASN A 93 0.61 15.69 -11.90
C ASN A 93 0.09 14.26 -12.08
N SER A 94 -1.13 14.02 -11.61
CA SER A 94 -1.75 12.69 -11.63
C SER A 94 -2.08 12.21 -13.05
N ALA A 95 -2.38 13.11 -13.99
CA ALA A 95 -2.65 12.74 -15.38
C ALA A 95 -1.38 12.25 -16.09
N ASN A 96 -0.25 12.93 -15.89
CA ASN A 96 1.06 12.50 -16.43
C ASN A 96 1.53 11.21 -15.74
N ALA A 97 1.34 11.08 -14.43
CA ALA A 97 1.65 9.85 -13.70
C ALA A 97 0.83 8.67 -14.25
N ARG A 98 -0.47 8.88 -14.49
CA ARG A 98 -1.35 7.88 -15.12
C ARG A 98 -0.82 7.45 -16.48
N TYR A 99 -0.53 8.41 -17.36
CA TYR A 99 -0.03 8.12 -18.70
C TYR A 99 1.19 7.19 -18.67
N TRP A 100 2.19 7.51 -17.89
CA TRP A 100 3.40 6.71 -17.80
C TRP A 100 3.19 5.36 -17.14
N PHE A 101 2.35 5.29 -16.10
CA PHE A 101 2.01 3.99 -15.49
C PHE A 101 1.21 3.11 -16.46
N GLU A 102 0.32 3.67 -17.28
CA GLU A 102 -0.40 2.93 -18.32
C GLU A 102 0.57 2.31 -19.32
N GLN A 103 1.51 3.11 -19.85
CA GLN A 103 2.52 2.62 -20.79
C GLN A 103 3.35 1.45 -20.23
N ALA A 104 3.78 1.56 -18.98
CA ALA A 104 4.53 0.48 -18.32
C ALA A 104 3.65 -0.73 -18.00
N ALA A 105 2.41 -0.51 -17.55
CA ALA A 105 1.47 -1.57 -17.18
C ALA A 105 1.04 -2.44 -18.38
N GLU A 106 0.83 -1.82 -19.54
CA GLU A 106 0.54 -2.50 -20.81
C GLU A 106 1.69 -3.40 -21.27
N ARG A 107 2.93 -3.07 -20.86
CA ARG A 107 4.13 -3.88 -21.09
C ARG A 107 4.37 -4.92 -19.99
N GLU A 108 3.34 -5.26 -19.25
CA GLU A 108 3.36 -6.27 -18.18
C GLU A 108 4.25 -5.90 -16.97
N HIS A 109 4.64 -4.63 -16.80
CA HIS A 109 5.38 -4.21 -15.61
C HIS A 109 4.49 -4.28 -14.36
N ILE A 110 4.65 -5.33 -13.55
CA ILE A 110 3.73 -5.69 -12.43
C ILE A 110 3.61 -4.56 -11.40
N VAL A 111 4.72 -3.90 -11.08
CA VAL A 111 4.70 -2.79 -10.10
C VAL A 111 3.96 -1.57 -10.65
N ALA A 112 4.06 -1.33 -11.98
CA ALA A 112 3.30 -0.27 -12.64
C ALA A 112 1.79 -0.59 -12.65
N GLN A 113 1.41 -1.84 -12.92
CA GLN A 113 0.01 -2.28 -12.84
C GLN A 113 -0.59 -2.01 -11.45
N TYR A 114 0.14 -2.33 -10.39
CA TYR A 114 -0.31 -2.05 -9.03
C TYR A 114 -0.34 -0.55 -8.71
N SER A 115 0.65 0.22 -9.19
CA SER A 115 0.72 1.66 -9.00
C SER A 115 -0.41 2.38 -9.73
N LEU A 116 -0.74 1.94 -10.93
CA LEU A 116 -1.87 2.41 -11.73
C LEU A 116 -3.21 2.09 -11.04
N ALA A 117 -3.37 0.86 -10.53
CA ALA A 117 -4.54 0.49 -9.74
C ALA A 117 -4.71 1.40 -8.52
N LYS A 118 -3.63 1.70 -7.80
CA LYS A 118 -3.65 2.64 -6.66
C LYS A 118 -4.07 4.04 -7.07
N LEU A 119 -3.61 4.49 -8.23
CA LEU A 119 -3.92 5.82 -8.74
C LEU A 119 -5.41 5.94 -9.09
N TYR A 120 -5.95 4.98 -9.83
CA TYR A 120 -7.38 4.91 -10.15
C TYR A 120 -8.29 4.74 -8.92
N LEU A 121 -7.81 4.07 -7.87
CA LEU A 121 -8.55 3.88 -6.62
C LEU A 121 -8.29 5.00 -5.58
N SER A 122 -7.56 6.05 -5.97
CA SER A 122 -7.31 7.20 -5.10
C SER A 122 -8.52 8.12 -5.01
N ASP A 123 -8.46 9.11 -4.11
CA ASP A 123 -9.48 10.14 -3.99
C ASP A 123 -9.27 11.31 -4.99
N ASP A 124 -8.30 11.20 -5.88
CA ASP A 124 -8.02 12.20 -6.90
C ASP A 124 -9.06 12.14 -8.02
N VAL A 125 -9.92 13.17 -8.06
CA VAL A 125 -11.07 13.25 -8.96
C VAL A 125 -10.65 13.25 -10.44
N GLU A 126 -9.46 13.74 -10.78
CA GLU A 126 -8.98 13.83 -12.16
C GLU A 126 -8.68 12.47 -12.79
N VAL A 127 -8.28 11.50 -11.95
CA VAL A 127 -7.85 10.18 -12.43
C VAL A 127 -8.67 9.03 -11.84
N ARG A 128 -9.57 9.31 -10.90
CA ARG A 128 -10.34 8.27 -10.23
C ARG A 128 -11.26 7.52 -11.18
N ASP A 129 -11.04 6.22 -11.30
CA ASP A 129 -11.96 5.26 -11.93
C ASP A 129 -11.89 3.94 -11.16
N ILE A 130 -12.94 3.69 -10.36
CA ILE A 130 -12.99 2.50 -9.50
C ILE A 130 -12.97 1.21 -10.33
N ARG A 131 -13.65 1.18 -11.47
CA ARG A 131 -13.73 0.00 -12.33
C ARG A 131 -12.37 -0.33 -12.93
N LEU A 132 -11.71 0.66 -13.55
CA LEU A 132 -10.36 0.47 -14.09
C LEU A 132 -9.36 0.14 -12.97
N GLY A 133 -9.47 0.80 -11.82
CA GLY A 133 -8.62 0.53 -10.67
C GLY A 133 -8.74 -0.90 -10.14
N LEU A 134 -9.95 -1.44 -10.05
CA LEU A 134 -10.17 -2.84 -9.66
C LEU A 134 -9.68 -3.83 -10.72
N ASN A 135 -9.84 -3.51 -12.00
CA ASN A 135 -9.32 -4.34 -13.08
C ASN A 135 -7.80 -4.42 -13.03
N TRP A 136 -7.10 -3.29 -12.96
CA TRP A 136 -5.65 -3.28 -12.84
C TRP A 136 -5.16 -3.91 -11.55
N LEU A 137 -5.89 -3.74 -10.44
CA LEU A 137 -5.58 -4.40 -9.17
C LEU A 137 -5.62 -5.93 -9.29
N TYR A 138 -6.67 -6.43 -9.97
CA TYR A 138 -6.81 -7.84 -10.24
C TYR A 138 -5.71 -8.35 -11.18
N THR A 139 -5.44 -7.63 -12.26
CA THR A 139 -4.37 -7.97 -13.22
C THR A 139 -3.01 -8.05 -12.51
N ALA A 140 -2.66 -7.06 -11.70
CA ALA A 140 -1.42 -7.07 -10.92
C ALA A 140 -1.37 -8.25 -9.93
N ALA A 141 -2.51 -8.60 -9.30
CA ALA A 141 -2.58 -9.74 -8.38
C ALA A 141 -2.37 -11.08 -9.10
N VAL A 142 -3.00 -11.27 -10.26
CA VAL A 142 -2.83 -12.48 -11.09
C VAL A 142 -1.40 -12.58 -11.62
N ASN A 143 -0.80 -11.46 -12.01
CA ASN A 143 0.59 -11.40 -12.48
C ASN A 143 1.63 -11.51 -11.34
N GLY A 144 1.20 -11.72 -10.09
CA GLY A 144 2.08 -12.11 -9.01
C GLY A 144 2.39 -11.02 -7.98
N SER A 145 1.86 -9.81 -8.10
CA SER A 145 2.08 -8.77 -7.09
C SER A 145 1.49 -9.15 -5.74
N SER A 146 2.35 -9.46 -4.76
CA SER A 146 1.91 -9.77 -3.39
C SER A 146 1.17 -8.61 -2.74
N TYR A 147 1.54 -7.38 -3.04
CA TYR A 147 0.85 -6.17 -2.57
C TYR A 147 -0.53 -5.99 -3.21
N ALA A 148 -0.66 -6.30 -4.51
CA ALA A 148 -1.95 -6.27 -5.19
C ALA A 148 -2.88 -7.36 -4.65
N MET A 149 -2.38 -8.58 -4.43
CA MET A 149 -3.12 -9.68 -3.79
C MET A 149 -3.64 -9.27 -2.42
N HIS A 150 -2.77 -8.70 -1.56
CA HIS A 150 -3.18 -8.20 -0.25
C HIS A 150 -4.26 -7.11 -0.36
N ARG A 151 -4.11 -6.15 -1.27
CA ARG A 151 -5.09 -5.08 -1.45
C ARG A 151 -6.41 -5.62 -1.96
N LEU A 152 -6.42 -6.52 -2.93
CA LEU A 152 -7.62 -7.19 -3.45
C LEU A 152 -8.33 -7.98 -2.36
N ALA A 153 -7.58 -8.77 -1.57
CA ALA A 153 -8.11 -9.48 -0.41
C ALA A 153 -8.78 -8.54 0.59
N LYS A 154 -8.17 -7.39 0.84
CA LYS A 154 -8.71 -6.37 1.74
C LYS A 154 -10.04 -5.79 1.23
N GLU A 155 -10.15 -5.51 -0.07
CA GLU A 155 -11.41 -5.00 -0.66
C GLU A 155 -12.51 -6.08 -0.62
N LEU A 156 -12.19 -7.33 -0.96
CA LEU A 156 -13.11 -8.47 -0.83
C LEU A 156 -13.56 -8.73 0.61
N PHE A 157 -12.67 -8.52 1.57
CA PHE A 157 -12.98 -8.70 2.99
C PHE A 157 -13.89 -7.60 3.55
N LYS A 158 -13.65 -6.35 3.14
CA LYS A 158 -14.42 -5.19 3.57
C LYS A 158 -15.77 -5.08 2.89
N GLY A 159 -15.80 -5.28 1.57
CA GLY A 159 -16.98 -5.07 0.76
C GLY A 159 -17.31 -3.60 0.44
N ASP A 160 -16.30 -2.70 0.51
CA ASP A 160 -16.49 -1.27 0.29
C ASP A 160 -16.59 -0.94 -1.22
N LEU A 161 -15.68 -1.46 -2.04
CA LEU A 161 -15.61 -1.21 -3.49
C LEU A 161 -16.21 -2.36 -4.31
N ILE A 162 -16.15 -3.57 -3.80
CA ILE A 162 -16.69 -4.80 -4.38
C ILE A 162 -17.49 -5.56 -3.34
N LYS A 163 -18.43 -6.39 -3.77
CA LYS A 163 -19.24 -7.21 -2.85
C LYS A 163 -18.34 -8.06 -1.96
N ARG A 164 -18.63 -8.02 -0.65
CA ARG A 164 -17.90 -8.80 0.34
C ARG A 164 -17.91 -10.30 0.00
N ASN A 165 -16.73 -10.90 -0.01
CA ASN A 165 -16.53 -12.34 -0.16
C ASN A 165 -15.36 -12.75 0.73
N SER A 166 -15.68 -13.25 1.94
CA SER A 166 -14.67 -13.60 2.94
C SER A 166 -13.81 -14.80 2.52
N ASP A 167 -14.39 -15.78 1.82
CA ASP A 167 -13.66 -16.97 1.37
C ASP A 167 -12.61 -16.61 0.33
N ALA A 168 -13.00 -15.84 -0.68
CA ALA A 168 -12.06 -15.32 -1.68
C ALA A 168 -10.99 -14.41 -1.04
N ALA A 169 -11.38 -13.60 -0.05
CA ALA A 169 -10.43 -12.75 0.66
C ALA A 169 -9.36 -13.57 1.39
N VAL A 170 -9.76 -14.63 2.08
CA VAL A 170 -8.83 -15.54 2.78
C VAL A 170 -7.86 -16.18 1.79
N GLU A 171 -8.34 -16.64 0.63
CA GLU A 171 -7.46 -17.23 -0.38
C GLU A 171 -6.44 -16.21 -0.91
N TRP A 172 -6.86 -14.99 -1.27
CA TRP A 172 -5.94 -13.96 -1.71
C TRP A 172 -4.96 -13.52 -0.62
N PHE A 173 -5.39 -13.47 0.66
CA PHE A 173 -4.47 -13.25 1.77
C PHE A 173 -3.44 -14.37 1.88
N THR A 174 -3.85 -15.63 1.71
CA THR A 174 -2.96 -16.79 1.77
C THR A 174 -1.92 -16.71 0.64
N ARG A 175 -2.33 -16.52 -0.60
CA ARG A 175 -1.42 -16.36 -1.75
C ARG A 175 -0.44 -15.20 -1.55
N SER A 176 -0.91 -14.09 -1.00
CA SER A 176 -0.07 -12.92 -0.71
C SER A 176 0.93 -13.19 0.41
N ALA A 177 0.52 -13.91 1.47
CA ALA A 177 1.36 -14.25 2.61
C ALA A 177 2.45 -15.27 2.25
N GLU A 178 2.11 -16.26 1.42
CA GLU A 178 3.04 -17.24 0.88
C GLU A 178 4.12 -16.60 0.00
N ARG A 179 3.82 -15.43 -0.61
CA ARG A 179 4.76 -14.59 -1.34
C ARG A 179 5.50 -13.59 -0.45
N GLY A 180 5.48 -13.78 0.84
CA GLY A 180 6.25 -12.99 1.79
C GLY A 180 5.64 -11.64 2.18
N ASN A 181 4.42 -11.30 1.75
CA ASN A 181 3.83 -10.00 2.11
C ASN A 181 3.53 -9.90 3.61
N PRO A 182 4.21 -9.00 4.37
CA PRO A 182 4.06 -8.95 5.82
C PRO A 182 2.67 -8.54 6.29
N TYR A 183 1.96 -7.74 5.51
CA TYR A 183 0.60 -7.32 5.85
C TYR A 183 -0.41 -8.45 5.69
N ALA A 184 -0.23 -9.30 4.67
CA ALA A 184 -1.06 -10.48 4.45
C ALA A 184 -0.78 -11.55 5.51
N GLN A 185 0.48 -11.79 5.86
CA GLN A 185 0.89 -12.68 6.95
C GLN A 185 0.25 -12.27 8.28
N TYR A 186 0.32 -10.97 8.60
CA TYR A 186 -0.36 -10.43 9.77
C TYR A 186 -1.88 -10.64 9.73
N MET A 187 -2.51 -10.40 8.58
CA MET A 187 -3.96 -10.59 8.42
C MET A 187 -4.37 -12.05 8.59
N LEU A 188 -3.61 -13.01 8.03
CA LEU A 188 -3.86 -14.44 8.24
C LEU A 188 -3.71 -14.83 9.71
N GLY A 189 -2.64 -14.41 10.36
CA GLY A 189 -2.44 -14.66 11.79
C GLY A 189 -3.64 -14.19 12.61
N LYS A 190 -4.13 -12.99 12.32
CA LYS A 190 -5.30 -12.41 12.96
C LYS A 190 -6.59 -13.21 12.66
N LEU A 191 -6.79 -13.67 11.43
CA LEU A 191 -7.96 -14.45 11.04
C LEU A 191 -7.97 -15.81 11.74
N TYR A 192 -6.83 -16.49 11.83
CA TYR A 192 -6.70 -17.74 12.59
C TYR A 192 -6.96 -17.55 14.09
N LEU A 193 -6.56 -16.43 14.69
CA LEU A 193 -6.89 -16.11 16.08
C LEU A 193 -8.38 -15.83 16.28
N ALA A 194 -9.00 -15.13 15.31
CA ALA A 194 -10.40 -14.76 15.43
C ALA A 194 -11.35 -15.96 15.30
N GLY A 195 -11.02 -16.92 14.46
CA GLY A 195 -11.81 -18.14 14.26
C GLY A 195 -13.21 -17.93 13.68
N LYS A 196 -13.41 -16.81 12.94
CA LYS A 196 -14.72 -16.45 12.38
C LYS A 196 -14.87 -16.86 10.93
N GLU A 197 -13.96 -16.39 10.09
CA GLU A 197 -13.94 -16.67 8.65
C GLU A 197 -13.26 -18.01 8.32
N ILE A 198 -12.30 -18.40 9.15
CA ILE A 198 -11.61 -19.69 9.08
C ILE A 198 -11.56 -20.31 10.48
N PRO A 199 -11.44 -21.65 10.61
CA PRO A 199 -11.32 -22.30 11.90
C PRO A 199 -10.15 -21.74 12.70
N ARG A 200 -10.37 -21.51 14.02
CA ARG A 200 -9.33 -21.02 14.92
C ARG A 200 -8.17 -22.02 14.98
N ASP A 201 -6.97 -21.50 14.80
CA ASP A 201 -5.73 -22.27 14.83
C ASP A 201 -4.60 -21.38 15.35
N GLU A 202 -4.23 -21.59 16.63
CA GLU A 202 -3.21 -20.75 17.29
C GLU A 202 -1.81 -21.04 16.76
N GLU A 203 -1.53 -22.26 16.30
CA GLU A 203 -0.21 -22.62 15.75
C GLU A 203 0.01 -21.95 14.40
N LYS A 204 -0.99 -22.00 13.50
CA LYS A 204 -0.92 -21.26 12.23
C LYS A 204 -0.90 -19.76 12.45
N ALA A 205 -1.64 -19.28 13.43
CA ALA A 205 -1.61 -17.87 13.78
C ALA A 205 -0.21 -17.42 14.22
N ALA A 206 0.41 -18.18 15.14
CA ALA A 206 1.77 -17.91 15.59
C ALA A 206 2.78 -17.95 14.44
N TYR A 207 2.69 -18.97 13.57
CA TYR A 207 3.55 -19.07 12.39
C TYR A 207 3.49 -17.81 11.51
N TRP A 208 2.30 -17.40 11.08
CA TRP A 208 2.14 -16.24 10.20
C TRP A 208 2.52 -14.92 10.89
N LEU A 209 2.19 -14.78 12.17
CA LEU A 209 2.57 -13.58 12.93
C LEU A 209 4.09 -13.48 13.11
N THR A 210 4.79 -14.62 13.34
CA THR A 210 6.25 -14.65 13.44
C THR A 210 6.88 -14.19 12.12
N GLN A 211 6.45 -14.75 10.98
CA GLN A 211 6.94 -14.35 9.66
C GLN A 211 6.73 -12.84 9.40
N SER A 212 5.59 -12.30 9.83
CA SER A 212 5.31 -10.87 9.69
C SER A 212 6.15 -9.99 10.62
N ALA A 213 6.37 -10.44 11.86
CA ALA A 213 7.17 -9.73 12.86
C ALA A 213 8.65 -9.68 12.49
N GLU A 214 9.20 -10.76 11.95
CA GLU A 214 10.58 -10.84 11.46
C GLU A 214 10.86 -9.83 10.34
N GLN A 215 9.82 -9.46 9.58
CA GLN A 215 9.87 -8.39 8.58
C GLN A 215 9.60 -6.98 9.17
N GLY A 216 9.59 -6.85 10.51
CA GLY A 216 9.44 -5.56 11.20
C GLY A 216 8.00 -5.12 11.42
N ASN A 217 7.00 -5.99 11.25
CA ASN A 217 5.62 -5.64 11.54
C ASN A 217 5.36 -5.62 13.06
N GLN A 218 5.34 -4.43 13.63
CA GLN A 218 5.16 -4.22 15.08
C GLN A 218 3.81 -4.73 15.60
N TYR A 219 2.76 -4.76 14.76
CA TYR A 219 1.45 -5.29 15.16
C TYR A 219 1.46 -6.80 15.29
N ALA A 220 2.19 -7.48 14.43
CA ALA A 220 2.39 -8.92 14.52
C ALA A 220 3.17 -9.27 15.79
N GLN A 221 4.24 -8.53 16.08
CA GLN A 221 5.01 -8.68 17.32
C GLN A 221 4.14 -8.47 18.56
N TYR A 222 3.29 -7.45 18.56
CA TYR A 222 2.35 -7.21 19.65
C TYR A 222 1.41 -8.39 19.88
N LEU A 223 0.83 -8.96 18.80
CA LEU A 223 -0.06 -10.12 18.90
C LEU A 223 0.66 -11.36 19.43
N LEU A 224 1.91 -11.61 19.00
CA LEU A 224 2.72 -12.72 19.49
C LEU A 224 2.96 -12.62 20.99
N ASN A 225 3.37 -11.47 21.49
CA ASN A 225 3.62 -11.25 22.90
C ASN A 225 2.37 -11.52 23.76
N HIS A 226 1.18 -11.23 23.22
CA HIS A 226 -0.08 -11.47 23.92
C HIS A 226 -0.60 -12.91 23.79
N LEU A 227 -0.18 -13.65 22.76
CA LEU A 227 -0.44 -15.09 22.67
C LEU A 227 0.23 -15.85 23.80
N GLU A 228 1.47 -15.49 24.15
CA GLU A 228 2.24 -16.10 25.22
C GLU A 228 1.63 -15.83 26.62
N GLU A 229 0.96 -14.69 26.80
CA GLU A 229 0.37 -14.29 28.08
C GLU A 229 -1.01 -14.92 28.37
N ASN A 230 -1.56 -15.79 27.53
CA ASN A 230 -2.91 -16.40 27.68
C ASN A 230 -4.07 -15.41 27.95
N ARG A 231 -3.92 -14.13 27.58
CA ARG A 231 -4.92 -13.04 27.82
C ARG A 231 -5.77 -12.73 26.60
N LEU A 232 -6.06 -13.70 25.77
CA LEU A 232 -6.67 -13.56 24.45
C LEU A 232 -8.02 -12.81 24.38
N PRO A 233 -9.03 -12.98 25.24
CA PRO A 233 -10.34 -12.36 25.00
C PRO A 233 -10.33 -10.82 25.12
N SER A 234 -9.63 -10.27 26.13
CA SER A 234 -9.55 -8.83 26.35
C SER A 234 -8.53 -8.14 25.43
N ALA A 235 -7.42 -8.82 25.12
CA ALA A 235 -6.41 -8.32 24.20
C ALA A 235 -6.92 -8.23 22.76
N MET A 236 -7.66 -9.22 22.27
CA MET A 236 -8.27 -9.15 20.93
C MET A 236 -9.27 -8.01 20.78
N LEU A 237 -10.07 -7.71 21.80
CA LEU A 237 -10.95 -6.54 21.79
C LEU A 237 -10.15 -5.22 21.79
N ALA A 238 -9.06 -5.15 22.56
CA ALA A 238 -8.17 -3.99 22.57
C ALA A 238 -7.45 -3.81 21.22
N VAL A 239 -6.96 -4.89 20.62
CA VAL A 239 -6.32 -4.88 19.29
C VAL A 239 -7.31 -4.51 18.20
N THR A 240 -8.52 -5.06 18.23
CA THR A 240 -9.56 -4.68 17.25
C THR A 240 -9.93 -3.21 17.37
N ARG A 241 -10.01 -2.67 18.59
CA ARG A 241 -10.22 -1.23 18.83
C ARG A 241 -9.02 -0.40 18.37
N LEU A 242 -7.79 -0.83 18.66
CA LEU A 242 -6.57 -0.15 18.23
C LEU A 242 -6.48 -0.12 16.69
N LEU A 243 -6.75 -1.24 16.02
CA LEU A 243 -6.77 -1.33 14.56
C LEU A 243 -7.87 -0.47 13.93
N HIS A 244 -9.03 -0.39 14.59
CA HIS A 244 -10.09 0.52 14.13
C HIS A 244 -9.67 2.00 14.27
N HIS A 245 -9.00 2.36 15.36
CA HIS A 245 -8.42 3.69 15.54
C HIS A 245 -7.29 3.98 14.54
N MET A 246 -6.47 3.00 14.23
CA MET A 246 -5.34 3.14 13.31
C MET A 246 -5.77 3.15 11.85
N SER A 247 -6.79 2.38 11.46
CA SER A 247 -7.39 2.48 10.13
C SER A 247 -8.03 3.86 9.89
N ARG A 248 -8.47 4.53 10.96
CA ARG A 248 -8.83 5.96 10.92
C ARG A 248 -7.59 6.85 10.75
N GLY A 249 -6.51 6.61 11.50
CA GLY A 249 -5.25 7.38 11.42
C GLY A 249 -4.58 7.26 10.05
N PHE A 250 -4.63 6.10 9.40
CA PHE A 250 -4.15 5.93 8.03
C PHE A 250 -5.09 6.54 6.97
N ARG A 251 -6.37 6.69 7.25
CA ARG A 251 -7.30 7.47 6.41
C ARG A 251 -7.04 8.98 6.56
N ASP A 252 -6.65 9.43 7.74
CA ASP A 252 -6.35 10.84 8.03
C ASP A 252 -4.93 11.25 7.62
N ASN A 253 -3.99 10.29 7.42
CA ASN A 253 -2.63 10.51 6.90
C ASN A 253 -2.51 10.39 5.37
N SER A 254 -3.60 10.35 4.62
CA SER A 254 -3.56 10.83 3.25
C SER A 254 -3.18 12.31 3.33
N VAL A 255 -2.02 12.64 2.76
CA VAL A 255 -1.43 13.99 2.71
C VAL A 255 -2.52 15.05 2.62
N PRO A 256 -2.61 15.99 3.57
CA PRO A 256 -3.63 17.04 3.48
C PRO A 256 -3.38 17.78 2.17
N LYS A 257 -4.33 17.71 1.25
CA LYS A 257 -4.35 18.59 0.09
C LYS A 257 -4.24 20.00 0.64
N SER A 258 -3.18 20.70 0.30
CA SER A 258 -2.96 22.11 0.64
C SER A 258 -4.14 22.91 0.09
N ARG A 259 -5.15 23.13 0.94
CA ARG A 259 -6.12 24.19 0.68
C ARG A 259 -5.41 25.52 0.94
N PRO A 260 -5.55 26.51 0.07
CA PRO A 260 -5.10 27.86 0.37
C PRO A 260 -6.05 28.44 1.43
N GLY A 261 -5.68 28.30 2.68
CA GLY A 261 -6.43 28.74 3.85
C GLY A 261 -5.89 27.99 5.05
N GLY A 262 -5.11 28.71 5.90
CA GLY A 262 -4.27 28.18 6.96
C GLY A 262 -4.90 27.08 7.80
N ILE A 263 -4.07 26.13 8.18
CA ILE A 263 -4.39 25.03 9.09
C ILE A 263 -4.85 25.64 10.42
N GLN A 264 -6.15 25.67 10.66
CA GLN A 264 -6.66 25.86 12.01
C GLN A 264 -6.37 24.57 12.80
N ILE A 265 -5.20 24.54 13.43
CA ILE A 265 -4.89 23.51 14.43
C ILE A 265 -5.91 23.70 15.57
N ASP A 266 -6.74 22.69 15.80
CA ASP A 266 -7.67 22.70 16.92
C ASP A 266 -6.87 22.60 18.24
N ARG A 267 -6.47 23.79 18.73
CA ARG A 267 -5.69 23.96 19.98
C ARG A 267 -6.39 23.30 21.19
N LYS A 268 -7.72 23.19 21.19
CA LYS A 268 -8.47 22.52 22.25
C LYS A 268 -8.23 21.00 22.24
N ARG A 269 -8.09 20.41 21.06
CA ARG A 269 -7.85 18.97 20.90
C ARG A 269 -6.42 18.61 21.26
N LEU A 270 -5.44 19.45 20.90
CA LEU A 270 -4.03 19.30 21.30
C LEU A 270 -3.86 19.43 22.80
N LYS A 271 -4.50 20.43 23.44
CA LYS A 271 -4.45 20.62 24.89
C LYS A 271 -5.05 19.43 25.65
N LYS A 272 -6.17 18.87 25.18
CA LYS A 272 -6.77 17.67 25.76
C LYS A 272 -5.92 16.40 25.61
N LEU A 273 -5.15 16.30 24.52
CA LEU A 273 -4.20 15.20 24.30
C LEU A 273 -2.98 15.35 25.22
N GLN A 274 -2.46 16.54 25.40
CA GLN A 274 -1.38 16.85 26.33
C GLN A 274 -1.79 16.57 27.79
N GLU A 275 -2.96 17.02 28.21
CA GLU A 275 -3.50 16.73 29.55
C GLU A 275 -3.64 15.21 29.80
N LYS A 276 -4.08 14.45 28.80
CA LYS A 276 -4.13 12.99 28.86
C LYS A 276 -2.74 12.32 28.94
N ARG A 277 -1.75 12.84 28.22
CA ARG A 277 -0.37 12.32 28.29
C ARG A 277 0.24 12.59 29.65
N ILE A 278 0.05 13.77 30.22
CA ILE A 278 0.50 14.13 31.58
C ILE A 278 -0.19 13.26 32.64
N ALA A 279 -1.49 13.01 32.51
CA ALA A 279 -2.24 12.13 33.41
C ALA A 279 -1.78 10.65 33.36
N LEU A 280 -1.16 10.24 32.25
CA LEU A 280 -0.54 8.90 32.06
C LEU A 280 0.94 8.84 32.46
N GLY A 281 1.47 9.92 33.08
CA GLY A 281 2.83 9.95 33.62
C GLY A 281 3.94 10.28 32.59
N HIS A 282 3.60 10.78 31.40
CA HIS A 282 4.60 11.29 30.47
C HIS A 282 5.00 12.72 30.85
N LYS A 283 6.32 12.96 30.97
CA LYS A 283 6.84 14.33 31.14
C LYS A 283 6.60 15.15 29.88
N PRO A 284 6.26 16.46 30.00
CA PRO A 284 6.18 17.31 28.82
C PRO A 284 7.58 17.39 28.15
N ASP A 285 7.61 17.31 26.82
CA ASP A 285 8.84 17.47 26.06
C ASP A 285 9.34 18.91 26.18
N ASP A 286 10.58 19.13 26.64
CA ASP A 286 11.20 20.43 26.85
C ASP A 286 11.40 21.26 25.56
N HIS A 287 11.09 20.72 24.39
CA HIS A 287 11.21 21.39 23.10
C HIS A 287 10.01 22.25 22.68
N GLU A 288 8.89 22.27 23.44
CA GLU A 288 7.70 23.03 23.07
C GLU A 288 7.67 24.48 23.63
N GLN A 289 8.73 24.97 24.28
CA GLN A 289 8.75 26.32 24.85
C GLN A 289 9.31 27.43 23.92
N GLN A 290 9.55 27.14 22.62
CA GLN A 290 10.09 28.14 21.68
C GLN A 290 9.19 28.38 20.46
N TRP A 291 7.96 28.85 20.69
CA TRP A 291 7.22 29.54 19.63
C TRP A 291 7.01 30.99 20.05
N PRO A 292 7.61 31.96 19.34
CA PRO A 292 7.32 33.36 19.63
C PRO A 292 5.89 33.71 19.22
N ASP A 293 5.22 34.49 20.07
CA ASP A 293 3.96 35.16 19.78
C ASP A 293 4.09 36.00 18.51
N MET A 294 3.56 35.53 17.39
CA MET A 294 3.23 36.38 16.25
C MET A 294 1.80 36.84 16.36
N THR A 295 1.60 37.87 17.13
CA THR A 295 0.50 38.85 16.96
C THR A 295 0.99 39.90 15.97
N MET A 296 0.53 39.85 14.71
CA MET A 296 0.11 41.02 13.92
C MET A 296 -0.65 40.51 12.69
#